data_0bc19fce3076446c707c3e5c3d5cd8e2
#
_entry.id   0bc19fce3076446c707c3e5c3d5cd8e2
#
_cell.length_a   1.000
_cell.length_b   1.000
_cell.length_c   1.000
_cell.angle_alpha   90.00
_cell.angle_beta   90.00
_cell.angle_gamma   90.00
#
_symmetry.space_group_name_H-M   'P 1'
#
loop_
_entity.id
_entity.type
_entity.pdbx_description
1 polymer ?
#
loop_
_entity_poly.entity_id
_entity_poly.type
_entity_poly.pdbx_seq_one_letter_code
_entity_poly.pdbx_strand_id
1 'polypeptide(L)'
;GATGGELKGRDRVRGGMYDPDELERIRAARTEWREGRYEPTVERYGERADSFETDTGGASVAPLYTPADLADRDHDYERDVGFPGEPPFTRGVYPTMYRGRTWTMRQFAGFGTAEETNERFHYLIDEGQTGLSMAFDLPTQMGYDSDNTMAAGEVGKTGVAIDSLSDMETVFDGIPLDEVSTSMTINAPASVLLAMYIAVGDKQGADREDLRGTIQNDVLKEYIARNTYIYPPEPSMRIITD
;
A
#
# COMPACT_ATOMS: atom_id res chain seq x y z
N GLY A 1 -21.12 16.43 -41.91
CA GLY A 1 -19.85 17.01 -42.30
C GLY A 1 -19.08 17.36 -41.06
N ALA A 2 -18.16 16.49 -40.61
CA ALA A 2 -17.22 16.77 -39.55
C ALA A 2 -15.84 16.82 -40.18
N THR A 3 -15.28 17.99 -40.20
CA THR A 3 -13.92 18.26 -40.68
C THR A 3 -12.91 17.79 -39.66
N GLY A 4 -12.08 16.81 -40.06
CA GLY A 4 -10.92 16.40 -39.30
C GLY A 4 -9.92 17.54 -39.16
N GLY A 5 -9.70 18.01 -37.96
CA GLY A 5 -8.61 18.90 -37.62
C GLY A 5 -7.32 18.09 -37.48
N GLU A 6 -6.43 18.19 -38.44
CA GLU A 6 -5.03 17.76 -38.34
C GLU A 6 -4.38 18.50 -37.16
N LEU A 7 -4.00 17.71 -36.13
CA LEU A 7 -3.08 18.15 -35.08
C LEU A 7 -1.73 18.40 -35.75
N LYS A 8 -1.47 19.67 -36.18
CA LYS A 8 -0.15 20.13 -36.56
C LYS A 8 0.84 19.78 -35.46
N GLY A 9 1.82 18.95 -35.80
CA GLY A 9 2.95 18.66 -34.93
C GLY A 9 3.54 19.95 -34.40
N ARG A 10 3.47 20.13 -33.09
CA ARG A 10 4.29 21.13 -32.41
C ARG A 10 5.72 20.65 -32.56
N ASP A 11 6.51 21.39 -33.35
CA ASP A 11 7.96 21.30 -33.27
C ASP A 11 8.34 21.50 -31.82
N ARG A 12 8.66 20.39 -31.13
CA ARG A 12 9.24 20.43 -29.79
C ARG A 12 10.59 21.12 -29.96
N VAL A 13 10.67 22.36 -29.57
CA VAL A 13 11.95 22.98 -29.22
C VAL A 13 12.52 22.06 -28.15
N ARG A 14 13.58 21.34 -28.47
CA ARG A 14 14.38 20.56 -27.51
C ARG A 14 15.12 21.55 -26.60
N GLY A 15 14.39 22.23 -25.74
CA GLY A 15 14.93 22.91 -24.58
C GLY A 15 15.00 21.89 -23.45
N GLY A 16 16.20 21.40 -23.19
CA GLY A 16 16.40 20.60 -21.98
C GLY A 16 15.96 21.37 -20.74
N MET A 17 15.65 20.66 -19.63
CA MET A 17 15.22 21.25 -18.37
C MET A 17 16.20 22.31 -17.82
N TYR A 18 17.43 22.29 -18.30
CA TYR A 18 18.52 23.16 -17.86
C TYR A 18 19.13 23.93 -19.02
N ASP A 19 19.58 25.16 -18.76
CA ASP A 19 20.34 25.98 -19.70
C ASP A 19 21.69 25.33 -20.05
N PRO A 20 22.03 25.13 -21.33
CA PRO A 20 23.27 24.50 -21.74
C PRO A 20 24.54 25.16 -21.18
N ASP A 21 24.56 26.50 -21.12
CA ASP A 21 25.73 27.24 -20.62
C ASP A 21 25.87 27.05 -19.10
N GLU A 22 24.74 26.93 -18.42
CA GLU A 22 24.75 26.59 -16.98
C GLU A 22 25.26 25.19 -16.72
N LEU A 23 24.83 24.22 -17.52
CA LEU A 23 25.32 22.84 -17.41
C LEU A 23 26.82 22.75 -17.64
N GLU A 24 27.36 23.50 -18.61
CA GLU A 24 28.79 23.53 -18.89
C GLU A 24 29.59 24.12 -17.71
N ARG A 25 29.09 25.19 -17.12
CA ARG A 25 29.66 25.77 -15.88
C ARG A 25 29.65 24.77 -14.72
N ILE A 26 28.55 24.03 -14.54
CA ILE A 26 28.42 23.01 -13.48
C ILE A 26 29.40 21.87 -13.73
N ARG A 27 29.57 21.41 -14.98
CA ARG A 27 30.56 20.36 -15.30
C ARG A 27 31.99 20.80 -15.00
N ALA A 28 32.33 22.04 -15.40
CA ALA A 28 33.65 22.59 -15.11
C ALA A 28 33.90 22.75 -13.59
N ALA A 29 32.94 23.30 -12.87
CA ALA A 29 33.03 23.43 -11.42
C ALA A 29 33.12 22.07 -10.70
N ARG A 30 32.41 21.06 -11.18
CA ARG A 30 32.49 19.67 -10.66
C ARG A 30 33.89 19.08 -10.86
N THR A 31 34.48 19.32 -12.02
CA THR A 31 35.86 18.85 -12.31
C THR A 31 36.87 19.54 -11.38
N GLU A 32 36.79 20.86 -11.24
CA GLU A 32 37.66 21.62 -10.32
C GLU A 32 37.49 21.15 -8.86
N TRP A 33 36.27 20.93 -8.41
CA TRP A 33 36.01 20.41 -7.09
C TRP A 33 36.60 19.00 -6.92
N ARG A 34 36.45 18.14 -7.92
CA ARG A 34 36.96 16.77 -7.87
C ARG A 34 38.47 16.74 -7.73
N GLU A 35 39.16 17.44 -8.63
CA GLU A 35 40.62 17.47 -8.67
C GLU A 35 41.22 18.27 -7.50
N GLY A 36 40.60 19.39 -7.13
CA GLY A 36 41.14 20.32 -6.14
C GLY A 36 40.74 20.04 -4.71
N ARG A 37 39.71 19.24 -4.48
CA ARG A 37 39.17 18.98 -3.14
C ARG A 37 38.96 17.51 -2.83
N TYR A 38 38.17 16.84 -3.67
CA TYR A 38 37.75 15.46 -3.39
C TYR A 38 38.90 14.47 -3.44
N GLU A 39 39.59 14.39 -4.58
CA GLU A 39 40.69 13.43 -4.75
C GLU A 39 41.83 13.63 -3.76
N PRO A 40 42.31 14.84 -3.46
CA PRO A 40 43.30 15.06 -2.42
C PRO A 40 42.82 14.68 -1.01
N THR A 41 41.52 14.81 -0.76
CA THR A 41 40.94 14.40 0.54
C THR A 41 40.90 12.87 0.64
N VAL A 42 40.47 12.18 -0.42
CA VAL A 42 40.47 10.73 -0.47
C VAL A 42 41.88 10.16 -0.38
N GLU A 43 42.84 10.77 -1.09
CA GLU A 43 44.25 10.36 -1.03
C GLU A 43 44.81 10.49 0.39
N ARG A 44 44.43 11.52 1.13
CA ARG A 44 44.93 11.77 2.47
C ARG A 44 44.26 10.97 3.57
N TYR A 45 42.95 10.77 3.49
CA TYR A 45 42.14 10.21 4.58
C TYR A 45 41.44 8.91 4.22
N GLY A 46 41.41 8.53 2.95
CA GLY A 46 40.66 7.38 2.44
C GLY A 46 39.14 7.62 2.40
N GLU A 47 38.46 6.64 1.88
CA GLU A 47 37.02 6.49 1.99
C GLU A 47 36.68 5.24 2.81
N ARG A 48 35.41 5.11 3.26
CA ARG A 48 34.92 3.93 4.02
C ARG A 48 35.02 2.62 3.25
N ALA A 49 34.96 2.69 1.92
CA ALA A 49 35.00 1.57 1.01
C ALA A 49 35.58 2.01 -0.34
N ASP A 50 36.09 1.05 -1.11
CA ASP A 50 36.62 1.32 -2.46
C ASP A 50 35.53 1.63 -3.49
N SER A 51 34.29 1.21 -3.23
CA SER A 51 33.11 1.51 -4.03
C SER A 51 31.86 1.54 -3.17
N PHE A 52 30.86 2.29 -3.62
CA PHE A 52 29.56 2.37 -2.98
C PHE A 52 28.47 1.92 -3.97
N GLU A 53 27.59 1.06 -3.51
CA GLU A 53 26.47 0.55 -4.30
C GLU A 53 25.17 0.64 -3.49
N THR A 54 24.03 0.64 -4.19
CA THR A 54 22.71 0.59 -3.55
C THR A 54 22.42 -0.82 -3.04
N ASP A 55 21.87 -0.93 -1.82
CA ASP A 55 21.57 -2.19 -1.14
C ASP A 55 20.64 -3.12 -1.95
N THR A 56 19.72 -2.54 -2.71
CA THR A 56 18.65 -3.30 -3.39
C THR A 56 18.91 -3.60 -4.85
N GLY A 57 19.89 -2.97 -5.47
CA GLY A 57 20.09 -3.11 -6.92
C GLY A 57 21.54 -3.19 -7.38
N GLY A 58 22.51 -3.08 -6.46
CA GLY A 58 23.92 -3.08 -6.80
C GLY A 58 24.33 -1.95 -7.76
N ALA A 59 23.54 -0.88 -7.86
CA ALA A 59 23.87 0.25 -8.70
C ALA A 59 24.96 1.09 -8.04
N SER A 60 26.01 1.40 -8.80
CA SER A 60 27.12 2.22 -8.32
C SER A 60 26.63 3.62 -7.96
N VAL A 61 27.08 4.12 -6.80
CA VAL A 61 26.76 5.44 -6.27
C VAL A 61 27.99 6.34 -6.40
N ALA A 62 27.84 7.43 -7.16
CA ALA A 62 28.89 8.42 -7.31
C ALA A 62 28.99 9.32 -6.06
N PRO A 63 30.18 9.90 -5.79
CA PRO A 63 30.37 10.78 -4.63
C PRO A 63 29.56 12.08 -4.70
N LEU A 64 29.12 12.50 -5.88
CA LEU A 64 28.34 13.69 -6.11
C LEU A 64 27.50 13.54 -7.39
N TYR A 65 26.22 13.93 -7.29
CA TYR A 65 25.33 14.11 -8.42
C TYR A 65 24.97 15.58 -8.60
N THR A 66 24.88 16.03 -9.85
CA THR A 66 24.59 17.40 -10.23
C THR A 66 23.47 17.43 -11.28
N PRO A 67 22.90 18.61 -11.61
CA PRO A 67 21.96 18.73 -12.74
C PRO A 67 22.49 18.20 -14.08
N ALA A 68 23.82 18.20 -14.29
CA ALA A 68 24.42 17.65 -15.50
C ALA A 68 24.18 16.15 -15.66
N ASP A 69 24.12 15.40 -14.57
CA ASP A 69 23.88 13.94 -14.60
C ASP A 69 22.46 13.60 -15.06
N LEU A 70 21.48 14.46 -14.78
CA LEU A 70 20.11 14.33 -15.30
C LEU A 70 20.03 14.72 -16.79
N ALA A 71 20.70 15.82 -17.16
CA ALA A 71 20.75 16.26 -18.56
C ALA A 71 21.44 15.23 -19.46
N ASP A 72 22.51 14.59 -18.99
CA ASP A 72 23.25 13.54 -19.72
C ASP A 72 22.42 12.27 -19.96
N ARG A 73 21.33 12.05 -19.19
CA ARG A 73 20.36 10.95 -19.34
C ARG A 73 19.14 11.28 -20.20
N ASP A 74 19.14 12.41 -20.91
CA ASP A 74 17.96 12.90 -21.66
C ASP A 74 16.70 12.95 -20.78
N HIS A 75 16.88 13.41 -19.53
CA HIS A 75 15.80 13.50 -18.56
C HIS A 75 14.78 14.57 -18.99
N ASP A 76 13.51 14.16 -19.03
CA ASP A 76 12.37 15.01 -19.37
C ASP A 76 11.39 15.02 -18.20
N TYR A 77 11.01 16.22 -17.75
CA TYR A 77 10.18 16.35 -16.55
C TYR A 77 8.79 15.70 -16.72
N GLU A 78 8.13 15.93 -17.85
CA GLU A 78 6.78 15.40 -18.07
C GLU A 78 6.79 13.88 -18.26
N ARG A 79 7.80 13.37 -18.99
CA ARG A 79 7.96 11.93 -19.26
C ARG A 79 8.41 11.14 -18.01
N ASP A 80 9.41 11.64 -17.29
CA ASP A 80 10.13 10.86 -16.29
C ASP A 80 9.69 11.18 -14.86
N VAL A 81 9.08 12.33 -14.63
CA VAL A 81 8.55 12.76 -13.33
C VAL A 81 7.03 12.90 -13.36
N GLY A 82 6.51 13.71 -14.28
CA GLY A 82 5.09 13.98 -14.44
C GLY A 82 4.48 14.80 -13.31
N PHE A 83 3.16 14.87 -13.32
CA PHE A 83 2.38 15.59 -12.32
C PHE A 83 1.68 14.62 -11.36
N PRO A 84 1.33 15.07 -10.13
CA PRO A 84 0.59 14.23 -9.19
C PRO A 84 -0.74 13.74 -9.79
N GLY A 85 -1.02 12.45 -9.65
CA GLY A 85 -2.24 11.83 -10.17
C GLY A 85 -2.19 11.43 -11.65
N GLU A 86 -1.06 11.65 -12.33
CA GLU A 86 -0.85 11.32 -13.74
C GLU A 86 0.36 10.39 -13.94
N PRO A 87 0.38 9.57 -14.99
CA PRO A 87 1.56 8.77 -15.33
C PRO A 87 2.81 9.66 -15.51
N PRO A 88 3.97 9.16 -15.05
CA PRO A 88 4.32 7.85 -14.52
C PRO A 88 4.07 7.64 -13.02
N PHE A 89 3.24 8.47 -12.38
CA PHE A 89 2.85 8.39 -10.97
C PHE A 89 3.99 8.48 -9.96
N THR A 90 5.11 9.07 -10.32
CA THR A 90 6.27 9.22 -9.42
C THR A 90 5.96 10.09 -8.20
N ARG A 91 4.93 10.93 -8.30
CA ARG A 91 4.43 11.81 -7.22
C ARG A 91 3.17 11.28 -6.55
N GLY A 92 2.80 10.01 -6.81
CA GLY A 92 1.63 9.37 -6.26
C GLY A 92 0.38 9.51 -7.13
N VAL A 93 -0.64 8.74 -6.76
CA VAL A 93 -1.87 8.55 -7.55
C VAL A 93 -2.92 9.65 -7.34
N TYR A 94 -2.72 10.55 -6.37
CA TYR A 94 -3.67 11.61 -6.05
C TYR A 94 -3.15 13.00 -6.44
N PRO A 95 -3.92 13.81 -7.20
CA PRO A 95 -3.52 15.17 -7.58
C PRO A 95 -3.21 16.07 -6.38
N THR A 96 -3.90 15.86 -5.27
CA THR A 96 -3.72 16.63 -4.04
C THR A 96 -2.57 16.14 -3.17
N MET A 97 -1.99 14.97 -3.47
CA MET A 97 -0.97 14.31 -2.65
C MET A 97 -1.42 14.22 -1.18
N TYR A 98 -0.55 14.55 -0.23
CA TYR A 98 -0.90 14.58 1.21
C TYR A 98 -1.58 15.88 1.68
N ARG A 99 -1.88 16.80 0.77
CA ARG A 99 -2.63 18.02 1.10
C ARG A 99 -4.14 17.76 1.21
N GLY A 100 -4.64 16.74 0.51
CA GLY A 100 -6.05 16.32 0.61
C GLY A 100 -6.29 15.54 1.90
N ARG A 101 -5.45 14.55 2.14
CA ARG A 101 -5.41 13.78 3.39
C ARG A 101 -4.05 13.10 3.54
N THR A 102 -3.69 12.77 4.76
CA THR A 102 -2.51 11.96 5.06
C THR A 102 -2.78 10.47 4.76
N TRP A 103 -1.78 9.62 4.96
CA TRP A 103 -1.92 8.17 4.86
C TRP A 103 -2.89 7.63 5.92
N THR A 104 -3.46 6.46 5.66
CA THR A 104 -4.25 5.73 6.64
C THR A 104 -3.31 5.10 7.68
N MET A 105 -3.53 5.42 8.95
CA MET A 105 -2.88 4.73 10.07
C MET A 105 -3.70 3.50 10.43
N ARG A 106 -3.06 2.33 10.40
CA ARG A 106 -3.75 1.05 10.60
C ARG A 106 -2.82 0.03 11.25
N GLN A 107 -3.24 -0.53 12.37
CA GLN A 107 -2.60 -1.68 13.00
C GLN A 107 -3.40 -2.95 12.75
N PHE A 108 -2.69 -4.06 12.59
CA PHE A 108 -3.27 -5.39 12.55
C PHE A 108 -3.65 -5.81 13.98
N ALA A 109 -4.92 -6.11 14.22
CA ALA A 109 -5.45 -6.44 15.52
C ALA A 109 -6.61 -7.44 15.40
N GLY A 110 -6.86 -8.16 16.48
CA GLY A 110 -7.88 -9.19 16.62
C GLY A 110 -7.33 -10.31 17.47
N PHE A 111 -8.01 -10.63 18.56
CA PHE A 111 -7.66 -11.74 19.45
C PHE A 111 -8.86 -12.05 20.35
N GLY A 112 -8.89 -13.25 20.90
CA GLY A 112 -9.87 -13.65 21.89
C GLY A 112 -11.32 -13.56 21.39
N THR A 113 -12.15 -12.93 22.18
CA THR A 113 -13.57 -12.74 21.89
C THR A 113 -13.83 -11.49 21.03
N ALA A 114 -15.08 -11.38 20.57
CA ALA A 114 -15.55 -10.20 19.85
C ALA A 114 -15.46 -8.94 20.72
N GLU A 115 -15.80 -9.05 22.01
CA GLU A 115 -15.74 -7.94 22.97
C GLU A 115 -14.31 -7.44 23.19
N GLU A 116 -13.34 -8.35 23.42
CA GLU A 116 -11.94 -7.99 23.62
C GLU A 116 -11.35 -7.30 22.37
N THR A 117 -11.75 -7.76 21.20
CA THR A 117 -11.34 -7.13 19.93
C THR A 117 -12.00 -5.76 19.73
N ASN A 118 -13.29 -5.59 20.09
CA ASN A 118 -13.98 -4.31 20.06
C ASN A 118 -13.28 -3.28 20.97
N GLU A 119 -13.00 -3.64 22.24
CA GLU A 119 -12.25 -2.77 23.15
C GLU A 119 -10.90 -2.33 22.56
N ARG A 120 -10.20 -3.26 21.92
CA ARG A 120 -8.93 -2.94 21.25
C ARG A 120 -9.10 -2.00 20.06
N PHE A 121 -10.16 -2.15 19.28
CA PHE A 121 -10.43 -1.27 18.14
C PHE A 121 -10.78 0.14 18.61
N HIS A 122 -11.59 0.30 19.63
CA HIS A 122 -11.87 1.61 20.26
C HIS A 122 -10.58 2.28 20.73
N TYR A 123 -9.74 1.56 21.46
CA TYR A 123 -8.44 2.07 21.88
C TYR A 123 -7.59 2.57 20.71
N LEU A 124 -7.50 1.80 19.63
CA LEU A 124 -6.71 2.17 18.46
C LEU A 124 -7.25 3.43 17.76
N ILE A 125 -8.56 3.58 17.68
CA ILE A 125 -9.20 4.78 17.11
C ILE A 125 -8.92 5.99 18.00
N ASP A 126 -9.04 5.86 19.31
CA ASP A 126 -8.75 6.91 20.28
C ASP A 126 -7.28 7.37 20.22
N GLU A 127 -6.36 6.45 19.92
CA GLU A 127 -4.93 6.73 19.68
C GLU A 127 -4.66 7.29 18.27
N GLY A 128 -5.69 7.63 17.50
CA GLY A 128 -5.58 8.33 16.21
C GLY A 128 -5.47 7.43 14.99
N GLN A 129 -5.80 6.16 15.08
CA GLN A 129 -5.90 5.32 13.88
C GLN A 129 -7.10 5.70 13.02
N THR A 130 -6.90 5.69 11.72
CA THR A 130 -7.91 6.08 10.72
C THR A 130 -8.43 4.89 9.92
N GLY A 131 -8.02 3.70 10.29
CA GLY A 131 -8.46 2.44 9.70
C GLY A 131 -8.19 1.26 10.62
N LEU A 132 -8.97 0.22 10.45
CA LEU A 132 -8.86 -1.03 11.19
C LEU A 132 -8.33 -2.15 10.29
N SER A 133 -7.57 -3.06 10.87
CA SER A 133 -7.11 -4.28 10.20
C SER A 133 -7.40 -5.46 11.11
N MET A 134 -8.33 -6.31 10.68
CA MET A 134 -8.90 -7.38 11.48
C MET A 134 -8.23 -8.72 11.18
N ALA A 135 -7.72 -9.37 12.22
CA ALA A 135 -7.23 -10.72 12.20
C ALA A 135 -8.30 -11.68 12.70
N PHE A 136 -8.52 -12.76 11.98
CA PHE A 136 -9.43 -13.85 12.38
C PHE A 136 -8.64 -15.05 12.89
N ASP A 137 -9.19 -15.78 13.83
CA ASP A 137 -8.60 -17.00 14.32
C ASP A 137 -8.62 -18.13 13.27
N LEU A 138 -7.90 -19.20 13.55
CA LEU A 138 -7.78 -20.31 12.61
C LEU A 138 -9.11 -21.01 12.33
N PRO A 139 -9.98 -21.30 13.34
CA PRO A 139 -11.30 -21.85 13.08
C PRO A 139 -12.12 -21.00 12.12
N THR A 140 -12.23 -19.71 12.35
CA THR A 140 -12.94 -18.77 11.45
C THR A 140 -12.35 -18.81 10.04
N GLN A 141 -11.03 -18.82 9.89
CA GLN A 141 -10.37 -18.92 8.58
C GLN A 141 -10.69 -20.21 7.83
N MET A 142 -10.98 -21.29 8.56
CA MET A 142 -11.31 -22.60 8.01
C MET A 142 -12.83 -22.87 7.93
N GLY A 143 -13.66 -21.89 8.33
CA GLY A 143 -15.11 -22.01 8.30
C GLY A 143 -15.68 -22.94 9.37
N TYR A 144 -15.01 -23.04 10.52
CA TYR A 144 -15.48 -23.74 11.70
C TYR A 144 -16.00 -22.77 12.75
N ASP A 145 -17.11 -23.10 13.38
CA ASP A 145 -17.59 -22.42 14.58
C ASP A 145 -16.75 -22.82 15.79
N SER A 146 -16.74 -21.97 16.81
CA SER A 146 -15.91 -22.14 18.02
C SER A 146 -16.23 -23.40 18.81
N ASP A 147 -17.45 -23.94 18.72
CA ASP A 147 -17.89 -25.18 19.38
C ASP A 147 -17.53 -26.45 18.60
N ASN A 148 -16.98 -26.32 17.40
CA ASN A 148 -16.54 -27.45 16.60
C ASN A 148 -15.35 -28.15 17.27
N THR A 149 -15.35 -29.47 17.28
CA THR A 149 -14.24 -30.25 17.83
C THR A 149 -12.89 -29.98 17.18
N MET A 150 -12.88 -29.59 15.91
CA MET A 150 -11.66 -29.20 15.19
C MET A 150 -11.12 -27.81 15.59
N ALA A 151 -11.95 -26.98 16.23
CA ALA A 151 -11.56 -25.67 16.71
C ALA A 151 -10.86 -25.71 18.08
N ALA A 152 -10.89 -26.83 18.76
CA ALA A 152 -10.40 -26.96 20.12
C ALA A 152 -8.94 -26.53 20.29
N GLY A 153 -8.70 -25.53 21.14
CA GLY A 153 -7.38 -24.96 21.44
C GLY A 153 -6.86 -23.91 20.46
N GLU A 154 -7.62 -23.58 19.41
CA GLU A 154 -7.26 -22.53 18.43
C GLU A 154 -8.22 -21.33 18.44
N VAL A 155 -9.35 -21.42 19.13
CA VAL A 155 -10.35 -20.33 19.24
C VAL A 155 -9.73 -19.10 19.87
N GLY A 156 -9.83 -17.96 19.19
CA GLY A 156 -9.35 -16.66 19.67
C GLY A 156 -7.84 -16.51 19.81
N LYS A 157 -7.03 -17.48 19.37
CA LYS A 157 -5.59 -17.53 19.64
C LYS A 157 -4.75 -16.66 18.68
N THR A 158 -5.06 -16.71 17.39
CA THR A 158 -4.30 -15.99 16.35
C THR A 158 -5.07 -14.84 15.70
N GLY A 159 -6.24 -14.57 16.20
CA GLY A 159 -7.19 -13.59 15.72
C GLY A 159 -8.50 -13.71 16.50
N VAL A 160 -9.49 -12.92 16.16
CA VAL A 160 -10.82 -12.98 16.77
C VAL A 160 -11.65 -14.12 16.20
N ALA A 161 -12.37 -14.81 17.07
CA ALA A 161 -13.38 -15.80 16.68
C ALA A 161 -14.67 -15.11 16.24
N ILE A 162 -15.15 -15.41 15.04
CA ILE A 162 -16.41 -14.91 14.48
C ILE A 162 -17.22 -16.11 13.96
N ASP A 163 -18.21 -16.49 14.73
CA ASP A 163 -19.08 -17.62 14.39
C ASP A 163 -20.38 -17.15 13.73
N SER A 164 -20.81 -15.94 14.04
CA SER A 164 -22.13 -15.43 13.64
C SER A 164 -22.13 -13.93 13.36
N LEU A 165 -23.23 -13.43 12.79
CA LEU A 165 -23.47 -12.01 12.62
C LEU A 165 -23.45 -11.28 14.00
N SER A 166 -23.89 -11.93 15.08
CA SER A 166 -23.87 -11.32 16.42
C SER A 166 -22.45 -10.99 16.88
N ASP A 167 -21.48 -11.87 16.60
CA ASP A 167 -20.08 -11.61 16.94
C ASP A 167 -19.54 -10.45 16.11
N MET A 168 -19.89 -10.39 14.83
CA MET A 168 -19.49 -9.29 13.96
C MET A 168 -20.10 -7.95 14.43
N GLU A 169 -21.37 -7.95 14.88
CA GLU A 169 -22.01 -6.79 15.48
C GLU A 169 -21.27 -6.34 16.75
N THR A 170 -20.91 -7.28 17.60
CA THR A 170 -20.15 -7.01 18.83
C THR A 170 -18.79 -6.40 18.53
N VAL A 171 -18.05 -6.96 17.56
CA VAL A 171 -16.73 -6.41 17.17
C VAL A 171 -16.81 -4.96 16.73
N PHE A 172 -17.86 -4.58 16.01
CA PHE A 172 -18.02 -3.23 15.48
C PHE A 172 -19.02 -2.37 16.26
N ASP A 173 -19.41 -2.78 17.46
CA ASP A 173 -20.29 -1.98 18.29
C ASP A 173 -19.68 -0.61 18.63
N GLY A 174 -20.39 0.46 18.34
CA GLY A 174 -19.95 1.83 18.56
C GLY A 174 -18.85 2.33 17.62
N ILE A 175 -18.44 1.56 16.61
CA ILE A 175 -17.42 1.97 15.63
C ILE A 175 -18.12 2.52 14.38
N PRO A 176 -17.83 3.77 13.97
CA PRO A 176 -18.45 4.39 12.79
C PRO A 176 -17.89 3.81 11.49
N LEU A 177 -18.57 2.82 10.90
CA LEU A 177 -18.09 2.11 9.71
C LEU A 177 -18.08 2.96 8.43
N ASP A 178 -18.80 4.05 8.39
CA ASP A 178 -18.81 5.06 7.33
C ASP A 178 -17.60 6.01 7.40
N GLU A 179 -16.96 6.15 8.56
CA GLU A 179 -15.80 7.02 8.76
C GLU A 179 -14.48 6.25 8.70
N VAL A 180 -14.42 5.02 9.24
CA VAL A 180 -13.22 4.21 9.30
C VAL A 180 -13.19 3.15 8.20
N SER A 181 -12.03 2.94 7.56
CA SER A 181 -11.88 1.85 6.61
C SER A 181 -11.45 0.58 7.31
N THR A 182 -12.06 -0.57 6.97
CA THR A 182 -11.73 -1.86 7.57
C THR A 182 -11.07 -2.80 6.57
N SER A 183 -9.92 -3.34 6.95
CA SER A 183 -9.23 -4.37 6.18
C SER A 183 -9.39 -5.71 6.91
N MET A 184 -9.83 -6.74 6.20
CA MET A 184 -10.00 -8.08 6.75
C MET A 184 -9.02 -9.04 6.08
N THR A 185 -8.14 -9.65 6.89
CA THR A 185 -7.19 -10.66 6.42
C THR A 185 -7.89 -12.02 6.38
N ILE A 186 -8.68 -12.23 5.35
CA ILE A 186 -9.53 -13.41 5.20
C ILE A 186 -9.61 -13.86 3.74
N ASN A 187 -9.71 -15.16 3.52
CA ASN A 187 -9.69 -15.80 2.19
C ASN A 187 -10.89 -16.71 1.97
N ALA A 188 -10.84 -17.96 2.38
CA ALA A 188 -11.90 -18.93 2.06
C ALA A 188 -13.31 -18.50 2.49
N PRO A 189 -13.56 -18.02 3.73
CA PRO A 189 -14.86 -17.51 4.18
C PRO A 189 -15.07 -16.00 3.88
N ALA A 190 -14.22 -15.35 3.10
CA ALA A 190 -14.22 -13.90 2.90
C ALA A 190 -15.59 -13.36 2.44
N SER A 191 -16.30 -14.06 1.56
CA SER A 191 -17.63 -13.65 1.09
C SER A 191 -18.67 -13.58 2.21
N VAL A 192 -18.63 -14.56 3.12
CA VAL A 192 -19.56 -14.61 4.27
C VAL A 192 -19.25 -13.49 5.26
N LEU A 193 -17.98 -13.29 5.60
CA LEU A 193 -17.56 -12.23 6.52
C LEU A 193 -17.78 -10.84 5.95
N LEU A 194 -17.60 -10.65 4.64
CA LEU A 194 -17.95 -9.40 3.97
C LEU A 194 -19.46 -9.14 4.02
N ALA A 195 -20.28 -10.17 3.79
CA ALA A 195 -21.74 -10.04 3.89
C ALA A 195 -22.17 -9.67 5.34
N MET A 196 -21.55 -10.27 6.36
CA MET A 196 -21.78 -9.90 7.75
C MET A 196 -21.37 -8.45 8.03
N TYR A 197 -20.22 -8.01 7.54
CA TYR A 197 -19.74 -6.62 7.67
C TYR A 197 -20.72 -5.61 7.06
N ILE A 198 -21.21 -5.90 5.85
CA ILE A 198 -22.21 -5.05 5.18
C ILE A 198 -23.51 -5.03 5.99
N ALA A 199 -23.95 -6.18 6.51
CA ALA A 199 -25.15 -6.26 7.33
C ALA A 199 -25.03 -5.46 8.64
N VAL A 200 -23.84 -5.42 9.25
CA VAL A 200 -23.56 -4.57 10.43
C VAL A 200 -23.65 -3.09 10.03
N GLY A 201 -23.03 -2.70 8.91
CA GLY A 201 -23.15 -1.33 8.38
C GLY A 201 -24.59 -0.91 8.16
N ASP A 202 -25.39 -1.75 7.50
CA ASP A 202 -26.82 -1.51 7.30
C ASP A 202 -27.57 -1.29 8.65
N LYS A 203 -27.28 -2.11 9.66
CA LYS A 203 -27.88 -2.00 11.01
C LYS A 203 -27.45 -0.74 11.75
N GLN A 204 -26.24 -0.27 11.53
CA GLN A 204 -25.74 0.99 12.09
C GLN A 204 -26.30 2.20 11.34
N GLY A 205 -26.93 2.03 10.18
CA GLY A 205 -27.47 3.09 9.34
C GLY A 205 -26.44 3.75 8.45
N ALA A 206 -25.30 3.12 8.22
CA ALA A 206 -24.29 3.57 7.26
C ALA A 206 -24.77 3.31 5.82
N ASP A 207 -24.55 4.26 4.94
CA ASP A 207 -24.78 4.04 3.52
C ASP A 207 -23.71 3.08 2.96
N ARG A 208 -24.11 2.08 2.18
CA ARG A 208 -23.17 1.08 1.63
C ARG A 208 -22.08 1.69 0.77
N GLU A 209 -22.33 2.84 0.15
CA GLU A 209 -21.36 3.58 -0.65
C GLU A 209 -20.23 4.20 0.20
N ASP A 210 -20.48 4.39 1.49
CA ASP A 210 -19.50 4.93 2.44
C ASP A 210 -18.68 3.82 3.13
N LEU A 211 -19.13 2.57 3.07
CA LEU A 211 -18.36 1.43 3.58
C LEU A 211 -17.08 1.23 2.76
N ARG A 212 -15.94 1.31 3.43
CA ARG A 212 -14.62 1.21 2.79
C ARG A 212 -13.79 0.15 3.46
N GLY A 213 -13.13 -0.64 2.63
CA GLY A 213 -12.25 -1.66 3.17
C GLY A 213 -11.67 -2.56 2.10
N THR A 214 -11.05 -3.61 2.56
CA THR A 214 -10.50 -4.67 1.72
C THR A 214 -10.70 -6.02 2.38
N ILE A 215 -10.93 -7.03 1.57
CA ILE A 215 -10.75 -8.43 1.93
C ILE A 215 -9.56 -8.96 1.14
N GLN A 216 -8.79 -9.87 1.70
CA GLN A 216 -7.63 -10.42 1.01
C GLN A 216 -8.04 -11.29 -0.17
N ASN A 217 -9.00 -12.21 0.06
CA ASN A 217 -9.66 -13.04 -0.96
C ASN A 217 -8.69 -13.79 -1.90
N ASP A 218 -7.54 -14.20 -1.37
CA ASP A 218 -6.50 -14.94 -2.08
C ASP A 218 -6.56 -16.42 -1.71
N VAL A 219 -7.26 -17.23 -2.49
CA VAL A 219 -7.38 -18.67 -2.24
C VAL A 219 -6.22 -19.48 -2.79
N LEU A 220 -5.50 -19.00 -3.79
CA LEU A 220 -4.41 -19.78 -4.40
C LEU A 220 -3.29 -20.05 -3.40
N LYS A 221 -2.92 -19.08 -2.58
CA LYS A 221 -1.94 -19.29 -1.52
C LYS A 221 -2.41 -20.28 -0.46
N GLU A 222 -3.70 -20.36 -0.18
CA GLU A 222 -4.25 -21.30 0.80
C GLU A 222 -4.02 -22.74 0.35
N TYR A 223 -4.14 -23.05 -0.95
CA TYR A 223 -3.82 -24.38 -1.48
C TYR A 223 -2.30 -24.66 -1.52
N ILE A 224 -1.50 -23.66 -1.81
CA ILE A 224 -0.06 -23.84 -2.03
C ILE A 224 0.73 -23.84 -0.72
N ALA A 225 0.40 -22.94 0.21
CA ALA A 225 1.26 -22.64 1.35
C ALA A 225 0.61 -22.80 2.72
N ARG A 226 -0.72 -22.54 2.88
CA ARG A 226 -1.34 -22.45 4.19
C ARG A 226 -2.28 -23.60 4.54
N ASN A 227 -2.85 -24.25 3.53
CA ASN A 227 -3.80 -25.36 3.70
C ASN A 227 -5.08 -24.99 4.49
N THR A 228 -5.54 -23.74 4.36
CA THR A 228 -6.72 -23.19 5.07
C THR A 228 -7.87 -22.90 4.10
N TYR A 229 -8.12 -23.78 3.17
CA TYR A 229 -9.23 -23.69 2.19
C TYR A 229 -10.46 -24.45 2.70
N ILE A 230 -11.64 -24.04 2.21
CA ILE A 230 -12.95 -24.65 2.52
C ILE A 230 -13.47 -25.41 1.31
N TYR A 231 -13.40 -24.79 0.12
CA TYR A 231 -13.97 -25.31 -1.11
C TYR A 231 -12.89 -25.82 -2.06
N PRO A 232 -13.22 -26.73 -3.02
CA PRO A 232 -12.34 -27.04 -4.15
C PRO A 232 -11.97 -25.80 -4.98
N PRO A 233 -10.90 -25.84 -5.79
CA PRO A 233 -10.41 -24.66 -6.53
C PRO A 233 -11.45 -23.98 -7.41
N GLU A 234 -12.24 -24.73 -8.19
CA GLU A 234 -13.21 -24.16 -9.12
C GLU A 234 -14.33 -23.37 -8.42
N PRO A 235 -15.04 -23.90 -7.39
CA PRO A 235 -15.99 -23.11 -6.61
C PRO A 235 -15.35 -21.92 -5.91
N SER A 236 -14.12 -22.05 -5.39
CA SER A 236 -13.41 -20.96 -4.75
C SER A 236 -13.15 -19.80 -5.71
N MET A 237 -12.69 -20.08 -6.92
CA MET A 237 -12.45 -19.05 -7.94
C MET A 237 -13.74 -18.37 -8.40
N ARG A 238 -14.87 -19.10 -8.44
CA ARG A 238 -16.17 -18.49 -8.71
C ARG A 238 -16.60 -17.52 -7.62
N ILE A 239 -16.47 -17.92 -6.34
CA ILE A 239 -16.84 -17.06 -5.18
C ILE A 239 -15.99 -15.80 -5.12
N ILE A 240 -14.74 -15.84 -5.57
CA ILE A 240 -13.89 -14.64 -5.66
C ILE A 240 -14.43 -13.62 -6.67
N THR A 241 -15.02 -14.13 -7.75
CA THR A 241 -15.52 -13.30 -8.86
C THR A 241 -16.89 -12.70 -8.56
N ASP A 242 -17.73 -13.44 -7.84
CA ASP A 242 -19.09 -13.04 -7.46
C ASP A 242 -19.09 -11.97 -6.34
#